data_fed9630d3fdb55ce9638d33cef79f10f
#
_entry.id   fed9630d3fdb55ce9638d33cef79f10f
#
_cell.length_a   1.000
_cell.length_b   1.000
_cell.length_c   1.000
_cell.angle_alpha   90.00
_cell.angle_beta   90.00
_cell.angle_gamma   90.00
#
_symmetry.space_group_name_H-M   'P 1'
#
loop_
_entity.id
_entity.type
_entity.pdbx_description
1 polymer ?
#
loop_
_entity_poly.entity_id
_entity_poly.type
_entity_poly.pdbx_seq_one_letter_code
_entity_poly.pdbx_strand_id
1 'polypeptide(L)'
;MELRQLKYFVKTAETLNFSEAARALFVTQSTLSQQIRQLEQEMDTLLFERDSHSVQLTESGERLLPLAKRTLMDAVTCMDTVNDLKKMLSGSLNIGITYTFAPILTETVIAFTKAHPAVKLNIFYKTMEELMSMLEKRELDFVLSFKPSSVHPAIESHVLFDNNLSVIVNRYHPLAEKEKITLQDILPHGIAMPAKGLQSRNEFDKLYPSAYNQMKVRMELNEVNVLLDIVRGSSLITILSEAVIHQTNGLVAIPFDVPDNIMVGCVHTERGAYRKKAAEEFIRMLQESEAVRERAYNGLNK
;
A
#
# COMPACT_ATOMS: atom_id res chain seq x y z
N MET A 1 -21.92 8.38 -24.69
CA MET A 1 -20.77 7.83 -23.93
C MET A 1 -21.20 6.55 -23.21
N GLU A 2 -20.55 5.42 -23.49
CA GLU A 2 -20.82 4.10 -22.90
C GLU A 2 -19.67 3.64 -22.01
N LEU A 3 -19.95 2.83 -20.98
CA LEU A 3 -18.90 2.25 -20.12
C LEU A 3 -17.88 1.42 -20.92
N ARG A 4 -18.31 0.78 -21.98
CA ARG A 4 -17.43 0.02 -22.89
C ARG A 4 -16.41 0.93 -23.58
N GLN A 5 -16.81 2.11 -24.02
CA GLN A 5 -15.92 3.10 -24.64
C GLN A 5 -14.90 3.63 -23.64
N LEU A 6 -15.34 3.93 -22.40
CA LEU A 6 -14.42 4.30 -21.32
C LEU A 6 -13.42 3.20 -21.01
N LYS A 7 -13.84 1.92 -20.97
CA LYS A 7 -12.96 0.78 -20.76
C LYS A 7 -11.90 0.67 -21.88
N TYR A 8 -12.28 0.92 -23.12
CA TYR A 8 -11.35 0.90 -24.25
C TYR A 8 -10.38 2.08 -24.18
N PHE A 9 -10.86 3.25 -23.86
CA PHE A 9 -10.04 4.45 -23.67
C PHE A 9 -9.00 4.21 -22.56
N VAL A 10 -9.42 3.79 -21.37
CA VAL A 10 -8.52 3.54 -20.23
C VAL A 10 -7.46 2.49 -20.60
N LYS A 11 -7.86 1.38 -21.24
CA LYS A 11 -6.89 0.33 -21.62
C LYS A 11 -5.88 0.82 -22.64
N THR A 12 -6.31 1.62 -23.62
CA THR A 12 -5.41 2.22 -24.60
C THR A 12 -4.45 3.23 -23.97
N ALA A 13 -4.94 4.01 -23.00
CA ALA A 13 -4.10 4.95 -22.22
C ALA A 13 -3.03 4.25 -21.36
N GLU A 14 -3.34 3.04 -20.86
CA GLU A 14 -2.39 2.23 -20.07
C GLU A 14 -1.29 1.60 -20.91
N THR A 15 -1.62 1.19 -22.13
CA THR A 15 -0.66 0.50 -23.00
C THR A 15 0.03 1.43 -23.99
N LEU A 16 -0.53 2.62 -24.25
CA LEU A 16 -0.15 3.54 -25.32
C LEU A 16 0.02 2.83 -26.69
N ASN A 17 -0.75 1.75 -26.88
CA ASN A 17 -0.69 0.89 -28.07
C ASN A 17 -2.05 0.27 -28.35
N PHE A 18 -2.69 0.68 -29.47
CA PHE A 18 -4.01 0.21 -29.86
C PHE A 18 -4.09 -1.31 -30.10
N SER A 19 -3.04 -1.91 -30.66
CA SER A 19 -3.00 -3.35 -30.94
C SER A 19 -2.86 -4.16 -29.66
N GLU A 20 -2.05 -3.69 -28.73
CA GLU A 20 -1.87 -4.31 -27.40
C GLU A 20 -3.13 -4.18 -26.56
N ALA A 21 -3.73 -2.98 -26.52
CA ALA A 21 -5.01 -2.75 -25.84
C ALA A 21 -6.12 -3.64 -26.38
N ALA A 22 -6.25 -3.77 -27.71
CA ALA A 22 -7.24 -4.61 -28.35
C ALA A 22 -7.04 -6.09 -27.99
N ARG A 23 -5.79 -6.57 -27.99
CA ARG A 23 -5.44 -7.93 -27.59
C ARG A 23 -5.80 -8.19 -26.12
N ALA A 24 -5.47 -7.25 -25.23
CA ALA A 24 -5.80 -7.35 -23.81
C ALA A 24 -7.32 -7.34 -23.53
N LEU A 25 -8.10 -6.74 -24.41
CA LEU A 25 -9.57 -6.65 -24.32
C LEU A 25 -10.31 -7.71 -25.16
N PHE A 26 -9.57 -8.61 -25.82
CA PHE A 26 -10.13 -9.67 -26.68
C PHE A 26 -11.02 -9.13 -27.79
N VAL A 27 -10.62 -8.02 -28.42
CA VAL A 27 -11.33 -7.41 -29.56
C VAL A 27 -10.37 -7.14 -30.72
N THR A 28 -10.90 -6.81 -31.91
CA THR A 28 -10.05 -6.37 -33.01
C THR A 28 -9.58 -4.93 -32.82
N GLN A 29 -8.40 -4.61 -33.32
CA GLN A 29 -7.87 -3.25 -33.26
C GLN A 29 -8.79 -2.24 -34.00
N SER A 30 -9.46 -2.66 -35.09
CA SER A 30 -10.42 -1.82 -35.79
C SER A 30 -11.64 -1.50 -34.93
N THR A 31 -12.19 -2.49 -34.22
CA THR A 31 -13.32 -2.28 -33.30
C THR A 31 -12.94 -1.30 -32.15
N LEU A 32 -11.77 -1.51 -31.54
CA LEU A 32 -11.28 -0.63 -30.46
C LEU A 32 -11.08 0.80 -30.98
N SER A 33 -10.41 0.96 -32.14
CA SER A 33 -10.16 2.28 -32.74
C SER A 33 -11.46 3.00 -33.11
N GLN A 34 -12.45 2.28 -33.63
CA GLN A 34 -13.76 2.84 -33.96
C GLN A 34 -14.50 3.34 -32.71
N GLN A 35 -14.49 2.55 -31.64
CA GLN A 35 -15.16 2.93 -30.39
C GLN A 35 -14.51 4.15 -29.72
N ILE A 36 -13.18 4.25 -29.76
CA ILE A 36 -12.48 5.43 -29.27
C ILE A 36 -12.78 6.65 -30.14
N ARG A 37 -12.80 6.51 -31.48
CA ARG A 37 -13.22 7.62 -32.35
C ARG A 37 -14.64 8.09 -32.10
N GLN A 38 -15.58 7.19 -31.84
CA GLN A 38 -16.95 7.55 -31.47
C GLN A 38 -16.99 8.34 -30.16
N LEU A 39 -16.19 7.96 -29.16
CA LEU A 39 -16.04 8.68 -27.90
C LEU A 39 -15.45 10.08 -28.13
N GLU A 40 -14.40 10.20 -28.94
CA GLU A 40 -13.76 11.47 -29.33
C GLU A 40 -14.75 12.39 -30.08
N GLN A 41 -15.54 11.85 -30.98
CA GLN A 41 -16.59 12.58 -31.70
C GLN A 41 -17.71 13.07 -30.76
N GLU A 42 -18.15 12.23 -29.84
CA GLU A 42 -19.19 12.62 -28.86
C GLU A 42 -18.72 13.71 -27.91
N MET A 43 -17.41 13.75 -27.61
CA MET A 43 -16.79 14.75 -26.76
C MET A 43 -16.27 15.98 -27.51
N ASP A 44 -16.37 15.96 -28.84
CA ASP A 44 -15.83 16.98 -29.75
C ASP A 44 -14.37 17.33 -29.47
N THR A 45 -13.57 16.30 -29.12
CA THR A 45 -12.14 16.48 -28.83
C THR A 45 -11.38 15.16 -29.05
N LEU A 46 -10.10 15.27 -29.42
CA LEU A 46 -9.22 14.11 -29.47
C LEU A 46 -8.72 13.77 -28.08
N LEU A 47 -8.68 12.49 -27.76
CA LEU A 47 -8.14 11.96 -26.49
C LEU A 47 -6.73 11.39 -26.66
N PHE A 48 -6.36 11.04 -27.91
CA PHE A 48 -5.03 10.55 -28.27
C PHE A 48 -4.45 11.34 -29.43
N GLU A 49 -3.18 11.70 -29.30
CA GLU A 49 -2.33 12.05 -30.41
C GLU A 49 -1.73 10.78 -31.00
N ARG A 50 -1.82 10.67 -32.33
CA ARG A 50 -1.37 9.49 -33.08
C ARG A 50 -0.47 9.94 -34.20
N ASP A 51 0.76 9.56 -34.14
CA ASP A 51 1.68 9.63 -35.28
C ASP A 51 2.03 8.22 -35.80
N SER A 52 2.90 8.14 -36.80
CA SER A 52 3.28 6.86 -37.40
C SER A 52 4.07 5.94 -36.44
N HIS A 53 4.56 6.45 -35.32
CA HIS A 53 5.47 5.73 -34.42
C HIS A 53 5.05 5.74 -32.98
N SER A 54 4.13 6.62 -32.56
CA SER A 54 3.74 6.78 -31.17
C SER A 54 2.25 7.06 -30.98
N VAL A 55 1.74 6.68 -29.82
CA VAL A 55 0.42 7.03 -29.30
C VAL A 55 0.64 7.69 -27.94
N GLN A 56 0.11 8.90 -27.77
CA GLN A 56 0.19 9.65 -26.51
C GLN A 56 -1.19 10.19 -26.16
N LEU A 57 -1.41 10.51 -24.88
CA LEU A 57 -2.63 11.21 -24.48
C LEU A 57 -2.53 12.67 -24.85
N THR A 58 -3.64 13.26 -25.29
CA THR A 58 -3.81 14.72 -25.33
C THR A 58 -4.03 15.24 -23.91
N GLU A 59 -3.97 16.55 -23.70
CA GLU A 59 -4.35 17.18 -22.43
C GLU A 59 -5.78 16.78 -22.00
N SER A 60 -6.71 16.71 -22.95
CA SER A 60 -8.08 16.24 -22.70
C SER A 60 -8.11 14.77 -22.27
N GLY A 61 -7.27 13.91 -22.90
CA GLY A 61 -7.11 12.51 -22.51
C GLY A 61 -6.53 12.35 -21.11
N GLU A 62 -5.50 13.11 -20.77
CA GLU A 62 -4.91 13.08 -19.43
C GLU A 62 -5.90 13.49 -18.34
N ARG A 63 -6.71 14.53 -18.59
CA ARG A 63 -7.75 14.98 -17.65
C ARG A 63 -8.92 13.99 -17.54
N LEU A 64 -9.29 13.35 -18.64
CA LEU A 64 -10.38 12.37 -18.66
C LEU A 64 -9.98 11.05 -17.98
N LEU A 65 -8.73 10.61 -18.10
CA LEU A 65 -8.28 9.29 -17.64
C LEU A 65 -8.64 8.99 -16.17
N PRO A 66 -8.37 9.84 -15.18
CA PRO A 66 -8.75 9.56 -13.79
C PRO A 66 -10.27 9.49 -13.61
N LEU A 67 -11.04 10.33 -14.32
CA LEU A 67 -12.50 10.33 -14.25
C LEU A 67 -13.09 9.07 -14.89
N ALA A 68 -12.54 8.62 -16.03
CA ALA A 68 -12.96 7.39 -16.69
C ALA A 68 -12.68 6.16 -15.82
N LYS A 69 -11.51 6.10 -15.20
CA LYS A 69 -11.18 5.03 -14.24
C LYS A 69 -12.17 5.02 -13.08
N ARG A 70 -12.45 6.17 -12.48
CA ARG A 70 -13.41 6.30 -11.38
C ARG A 70 -14.81 5.85 -11.79
N THR A 71 -15.30 6.27 -12.96
CA THR A 71 -16.63 5.87 -13.46
C THR A 71 -16.74 4.36 -13.65
N LEU A 72 -15.70 3.73 -14.17
CA LEU A 72 -15.65 2.26 -14.30
C LEU A 72 -15.66 1.55 -12.95
N MET A 73 -14.95 2.09 -11.95
CA MET A 73 -14.97 1.54 -10.59
C MET A 73 -16.34 1.72 -9.92
N ASP A 74 -16.98 2.89 -10.08
CA ASP A 74 -18.33 3.12 -9.56
C ASP A 74 -19.35 2.14 -10.19
N ALA A 75 -19.21 1.83 -11.48
CA ALA A 75 -20.04 0.81 -12.14
C ALA A 75 -19.83 -0.59 -11.56
N VAL A 76 -18.60 -0.96 -11.24
CA VAL A 76 -18.31 -2.22 -10.50
C VAL A 76 -18.94 -2.20 -9.12
N THR A 77 -18.83 -1.09 -8.40
CA THR A 77 -19.43 -0.90 -7.07
C THR A 77 -20.95 -1.11 -7.09
N CYS A 78 -21.65 -0.65 -8.15
CA CYS A 78 -23.09 -0.93 -8.30
C CYS A 78 -23.39 -2.43 -8.34
N MET A 79 -22.59 -3.21 -9.05
CA MET A 79 -22.75 -4.67 -9.13
C MET A 79 -22.42 -5.34 -7.77
N ASP A 80 -21.34 -4.91 -7.13
CA ASP A 80 -20.94 -5.44 -5.82
C ASP A 80 -22.02 -5.16 -4.77
N THR A 81 -22.60 -3.94 -4.75
CA THR A 81 -23.71 -3.57 -3.84
C THR A 81 -24.90 -4.52 -3.97
N VAL A 82 -25.28 -4.84 -5.21
CA VAL A 82 -26.40 -5.78 -5.45
C VAL A 82 -26.02 -7.21 -5.04
N ASN A 83 -24.79 -7.64 -5.32
CA ASN A 83 -24.31 -8.96 -4.94
C ASN A 83 -24.21 -9.14 -3.43
N ASP A 84 -23.79 -8.10 -2.71
CA ASP A 84 -23.74 -8.10 -1.23
C ASP A 84 -25.11 -8.34 -0.57
N LEU A 85 -26.22 -8.00 -1.25
CA LEU A 85 -27.57 -8.32 -0.77
C LEU A 85 -27.87 -9.82 -0.84
N LYS A 86 -27.17 -10.58 -1.70
CA LYS A 86 -27.38 -12.03 -1.86
C LYS A 86 -26.66 -12.88 -0.81
N LYS A 87 -26.03 -12.26 0.20
CA LYS A 87 -25.31 -12.92 1.31
C LYS A 87 -24.10 -13.79 0.90
N MET A 88 -23.67 -13.78 -0.35
CA MET A 88 -22.46 -14.46 -0.78
C MET A 88 -21.35 -13.44 -1.02
N LEU A 89 -20.29 -13.52 -0.24
CA LEU A 89 -19.10 -12.71 -0.49
C LEU A 89 -18.42 -13.23 -1.77
N SER A 90 -18.36 -12.40 -2.80
CA SER A 90 -17.78 -12.73 -4.10
C SER A 90 -17.18 -11.48 -4.75
N GLY A 91 -16.51 -11.64 -5.88
CA GLY A 91 -15.90 -10.52 -6.60
C GLY A 91 -14.43 -10.32 -6.25
N SER A 92 -13.96 -9.06 -6.25
CA SER A 92 -12.56 -8.74 -5.95
C SER A 92 -12.43 -7.73 -4.83
N LEU A 93 -11.40 -7.92 -4.02
CA LEU A 93 -10.99 -7.02 -2.94
C LEU A 93 -9.57 -6.52 -3.22
N ASN A 94 -9.43 -5.20 -3.39
CA ASN A 94 -8.17 -4.53 -3.69
C ASN A 94 -7.60 -3.91 -2.41
N ILE A 95 -6.49 -4.44 -1.91
CA ILE A 95 -5.89 -4.07 -0.64
C ILE A 95 -4.54 -3.39 -0.89
N GLY A 96 -4.38 -2.16 -0.45
CA GLY A 96 -3.10 -1.49 -0.40
C GLY A 96 -2.39 -1.75 0.92
N ILE A 97 -1.08 -1.96 0.88
CA ILE A 97 -0.31 -2.24 2.09
C ILE A 97 1.11 -1.67 1.99
N THR A 98 1.59 -1.06 3.07
CA THR A 98 3.01 -0.75 3.19
C THR A 98 3.79 -1.98 3.65
N TYR A 99 5.05 -2.09 3.27
CA TYR A 99 5.90 -3.29 3.49
C TYR A 99 5.94 -3.75 4.95
N THR A 100 5.82 -2.84 5.89
CA THR A 100 5.86 -3.13 7.34
C THR A 100 4.69 -3.99 7.82
N PHE A 101 3.57 -3.99 7.10
CA PHE A 101 2.34 -4.70 7.49
C PHE A 101 2.26 -6.13 6.94
N ALA A 102 3.24 -6.58 6.16
CA ALA A 102 3.24 -7.91 5.54
C ALA A 102 3.00 -9.06 6.55
N PRO A 103 3.69 -9.11 7.72
CA PRO A 103 3.47 -10.17 8.70
C PRO A 103 2.04 -10.19 9.25
N ILE A 104 1.45 -9.02 9.45
CA ILE A 104 0.08 -8.86 9.99
C ILE A 104 -0.96 -9.33 8.98
N LEU A 105 -0.74 -9.02 7.70
CA LEU A 105 -1.65 -9.38 6.63
C LEU A 105 -1.70 -10.89 6.37
N THR A 106 -0.56 -11.57 6.45
CA THR A 106 -0.39 -12.97 6.00
C THR A 106 -1.37 -13.92 6.70
N GLU A 107 -1.50 -13.83 8.01
CA GLU A 107 -2.44 -14.66 8.79
C GLU A 107 -3.88 -14.45 8.32
N THR A 108 -4.30 -13.20 8.19
CA THR A 108 -5.65 -12.86 7.76
C THR A 108 -5.94 -13.30 6.33
N VAL A 109 -4.99 -13.16 5.40
CA VAL A 109 -5.13 -13.62 4.00
C VAL A 109 -5.36 -15.12 3.95
N ILE A 110 -4.58 -15.92 4.70
CA ILE A 110 -4.74 -17.38 4.74
C ILE A 110 -6.13 -17.76 5.28
N ALA A 111 -6.55 -17.15 6.38
CA ALA A 111 -7.86 -17.44 6.99
C ALA A 111 -9.02 -16.99 6.07
N PHE A 112 -8.92 -15.80 5.50
CA PHE A 112 -9.95 -15.22 4.65
C PHE A 112 -10.13 -15.99 3.34
N THR A 113 -9.06 -16.37 2.66
CA THR A 113 -9.15 -17.14 1.41
C THR A 113 -9.75 -18.53 1.61
N LYS A 114 -9.54 -19.13 2.80
CA LYS A 114 -10.19 -20.39 3.17
C LYS A 114 -11.67 -20.21 3.45
N ALA A 115 -12.06 -19.15 4.14
CA ALA A 115 -13.44 -18.87 4.50
C ALA A 115 -14.29 -18.36 3.31
N HIS A 116 -13.68 -17.60 2.42
CA HIS A 116 -14.34 -16.89 1.31
C HIS A 116 -13.67 -17.15 -0.04
N PRO A 117 -13.66 -18.40 -0.56
CA PRO A 117 -12.93 -18.78 -1.76
C PRO A 117 -13.45 -18.12 -3.06
N ALA A 118 -14.65 -17.53 -3.04
CA ALA A 118 -15.22 -16.80 -4.17
C ALA A 118 -14.75 -15.33 -4.26
N VAL A 119 -13.98 -14.85 -3.27
CA VAL A 119 -13.41 -13.49 -3.28
C VAL A 119 -11.97 -13.55 -3.74
N LYS A 120 -11.66 -12.84 -4.84
CA LYS A 120 -10.29 -12.67 -5.32
C LYS A 120 -9.61 -11.52 -4.55
N LEU A 121 -8.48 -11.78 -3.92
CA LEU A 121 -7.66 -10.75 -3.29
C LEU A 121 -6.61 -10.22 -4.29
N ASN A 122 -6.54 -8.90 -4.45
CA ASN A 122 -5.47 -8.21 -5.14
C ASN A 122 -4.73 -7.35 -4.09
N ILE A 123 -3.46 -7.62 -3.87
CA ILE A 123 -2.66 -6.98 -2.81
C ILE A 123 -1.55 -6.18 -3.46
N PHE A 124 -1.46 -4.88 -3.11
CA PHE A 124 -0.53 -3.93 -3.70
C PHE A 124 0.44 -3.42 -2.63
N TYR A 125 1.72 -3.76 -2.78
CA TYR A 125 2.79 -3.24 -1.96
C TYR A 125 3.36 -1.98 -2.59
N LYS A 126 3.21 -0.84 -1.90
CA LYS A 126 3.67 0.47 -2.39
C LYS A 126 4.03 1.40 -1.23
N THR A 127 4.55 2.58 -1.57
CA THR A 127 4.74 3.66 -0.60
C THR A 127 3.39 4.20 -0.11
N MET A 128 3.41 4.85 1.06
CA MET A 128 2.21 5.48 1.64
C MET A 128 1.56 6.46 0.68
N GLU A 129 2.37 7.31 0.03
CA GLU A 129 1.89 8.35 -0.89
C GLU A 129 1.16 7.74 -2.10
N GLU A 130 1.76 6.71 -2.73
CA GLU A 130 1.14 6.00 -3.83
C GLU A 130 -0.17 5.33 -3.41
N LEU A 131 -0.20 4.67 -2.24
CA LEU A 131 -1.39 3.99 -1.73
C LEU A 131 -2.52 4.95 -1.41
N MET A 132 -2.23 6.11 -0.82
CA MET A 132 -3.24 7.13 -0.55
C MET A 132 -3.81 7.69 -1.86
N SER A 133 -2.97 7.96 -2.86
CA SER A 133 -3.41 8.38 -4.19
C SER A 133 -4.30 7.32 -4.88
N MET A 134 -3.96 6.03 -4.75
CA MET A 134 -4.79 4.94 -5.28
C MET A 134 -6.12 4.81 -4.52
N LEU A 135 -6.13 5.01 -3.21
CA LEU A 135 -7.35 4.99 -2.40
C LEU A 135 -8.30 6.13 -2.79
N GLU A 136 -7.80 7.35 -2.98
CA GLU A 136 -8.57 8.50 -3.47
C GLU A 136 -9.16 8.28 -4.87
N LYS A 137 -8.44 7.55 -5.72
CA LYS A 137 -8.89 7.18 -7.06
C LYS A 137 -9.83 5.96 -7.06
N ARG A 138 -10.16 5.42 -5.89
CA ARG A 138 -10.95 4.20 -5.70
C ARG A 138 -10.38 2.95 -6.36
N GLU A 139 -9.07 2.94 -6.62
CA GLU A 139 -8.36 1.76 -7.13
C GLU A 139 -8.17 0.70 -6.03
N LEU A 140 -8.25 1.12 -4.75
CA LEU A 140 -8.17 0.27 -3.56
C LEU A 140 -9.46 0.37 -2.73
N ASP A 141 -9.84 -0.72 -2.11
CA ASP A 141 -10.97 -0.78 -1.17
C ASP A 141 -10.55 -0.26 0.23
N PHE A 142 -9.33 -0.55 0.64
CA PHE A 142 -8.71 0.00 1.85
C PHE A 142 -7.17 -0.12 1.81
N VAL A 143 -6.51 0.59 2.71
CA VAL A 143 -5.05 0.57 2.85
C VAL A 143 -4.65 0.24 4.29
N LEU A 144 -3.66 -0.61 4.45
CA LEU A 144 -2.99 -0.91 5.72
C LEU A 144 -1.65 -0.18 5.78
N SER A 145 -1.55 0.79 6.66
CA SER A 145 -0.31 1.55 6.86
C SER A 145 -0.31 2.24 8.22
N PHE A 146 0.80 2.86 8.59
CA PHE A 146 0.81 3.74 9.75
C PHE A 146 0.06 5.03 9.46
N LYS A 147 -0.44 5.67 10.52
CA LYS A 147 -1.16 6.94 10.42
C LYS A 147 -0.26 8.00 9.77
N PRO A 148 -0.74 8.70 8.73
CA PRO A 148 0.03 9.77 8.11
C PRO A 148 0.19 10.97 9.04
N SER A 149 1.29 11.73 8.89
CA SER A 149 1.51 12.97 9.63
C SER A 149 0.51 14.08 9.26
N SER A 150 -0.04 14.03 8.05
CA SER A 150 -1.09 14.96 7.56
C SER A 150 -2.40 14.21 7.37
N VAL A 151 -3.48 14.79 7.89
CA VAL A 151 -4.84 14.23 7.72
C VAL A 151 -5.38 14.64 6.35
N HIS A 152 -5.71 13.64 5.52
CA HIS A 152 -6.39 13.87 4.25
C HIS A 152 -7.90 13.92 4.47
N PRO A 153 -8.62 15.00 4.06
CA PRO A 153 -10.05 15.16 4.36
C PRO A 153 -10.95 14.05 3.82
N ALA A 154 -10.56 13.44 2.69
CA ALA A 154 -11.31 12.37 2.05
C ALA A 154 -11.01 10.97 2.63
N ILE A 155 -10.06 10.83 3.56
CA ILE A 155 -9.65 9.54 4.11
C ILE A 155 -10.00 9.46 5.59
N GLU A 156 -10.57 8.33 5.99
CA GLU A 156 -10.78 7.94 7.38
C GLU A 156 -9.73 6.90 7.79
N SER A 157 -9.18 7.08 9.00
CA SER A 157 -8.17 6.18 9.56
C SER A 157 -8.71 5.52 10.83
N HIS A 158 -8.82 4.21 10.82
CA HIS A 158 -9.26 3.41 11.96
C HIS A 158 -8.05 2.73 12.58
N VAL A 159 -7.79 3.00 13.85
CA VAL A 159 -6.63 2.48 14.58
C VAL A 159 -6.76 0.97 14.76
N LEU A 160 -5.66 0.25 14.50
CA LEU A 160 -5.53 -1.19 14.75
C LEU A 160 -4.65 -1.47 15.99
N PHE A 161 -3.50 -0.83 16.06
CA PHE A 161 -2.52 -1.01 17.14
C PHE A 161 -1.52 0.14 17.18
N ASP A 162 -0.83 0.27 18.31
CA ASP A 162 0.33 1.14 18.48
C ASP A 162 1.62 0.33 18.33
N ASN A 163 2.67 0.98 17.83
CA ASN A 163 3.96 0.37 17.60
C ASN A 163 5.09 1.39 17.76
N ASN A 164 6.33 0.94 17.94
CA ASN A 164 7.48 1.82 18.11
C ASN A 164 8.42 1.78 16.89
N LEU A 165 9.06 2.90 16.61
CA LEU A 165 10.25 2.90 15.78
C LEU A 165 11.40 2.30 16.58
N SER A 166 12.10 1.34 15.98
CA SER A 166 13.08 0.52 16.67
C SER A 166 14.34 0.34 15.83
N VAL A 167 15.44 0.08 16.49
CA VAL A 167 16.65 -0.46 15.86
C VAL A 167 16.51 -1.97 15.80
N ILE A 168 16.65 -2.53 14.62
CA ILE A 168 16.62 -3.98 14.40
C ILE A 168 18.06 -4.49 14.28
N VAL A 169 18.40 -5.47 15.06
CA VAL A 169 19.73 -6.08 15.11
C VAL A 169 19.66 -7.59 15.07
N ASN A 170 20.76 -8.23 14.70
CA ASN A 170 20.93 -9.67 14.92
C ASN A 170 20.94 -9.96 16.43
N ARG A 171 20.37 -11.11 16.86
CA ARG A 171 20.30 -11.51 18.28
C ARG A 171 21.65 -11.57 19.00
N TYR A 172 22.75 -11.75 18.26
CA TYR A 172 24.11 -11.79 18.80
C TYR A 172 24.82 -10.43 18.74
N HIS A 173 24.14 -9.40 18.29
CA HIS A 173 24.72 -8.05 18.23
C HIS A 173 24.83 -7.45 19.63
N PRO A 174 25.90 -6.69 19.96
CA PRO A 174 26.09 -6.10 21.32
C PRO A 174 24.91 -5.24 21.80
N LEU A 175 24.17 -4.63 20.88
CA LEU A 175 22.99 -3.82 21.22
C LEU A 175 21.77 -4.67 21.62
N ALA A 176 21.75 -5.99 21.31
CA ALA A 176 20.57 -6.84 21.52
C ALA A 176 20.17 -7.00 23.00
N GLU A 177 21.10 -6.72 23.94
CA GLU A 177 20.85 -6.79 25.38
C GLU A 177 20.23 -5.51 25.95
N LYS A 178 20.10 -4.42 25.16
CA LYS A 178 19.52 -3.17 25.60
C LYS A 178 17.99 -3.22 25.53
N GLU A 179 17.32 -2.70 26.55
CA GLU A 179 15.86 -2.54 26.56
C GLU A 179 15.41 -1.35 25.72
N LYS A 180 16.21 -0.28 25.68
CA LYS A 180 15.98 0.93 24.88
C LYS A 180 17.29 1.43 24.29
N ILE A 181 17.22 2.21 23.24
CA ILE A 181 18.37 2.70 22.50
C ILE A 181 18.29 4.19 22.23
N THR A 182 19.43 4.86 22.32
CA THR A 182 19.58 6.29 21.98
C THR A 182 20.25 6.45 20.60
N LEU A 183 20.19 7.65 20.03
CA LEU A 183 20.93 7.96 18.80
C LEU A 183 22.45 7.70 18.98
N GLN A 184 23.03 8.02 20.14
CA GLN A 184 24.45 7.87 20.41
C GLN A 184 24.90 6.39 20.38
N ASP A 185 24.02 5.49 20.78
CA ASP A 185 24.32 4.06 20.78
C ASP A 185 24.51 3.50 19.37
N ILE A 186 23.82 4.07 18.37
CA ILE A 186 23.86 3.55 16.98
C ILE A 186 24.97 4.16 16.14
N LEU A 187 25.51 5.34 16.48
CA LEU A 187 26.55 6.02 15.71
C LEU A 187 27.82 5.19 15.46
N PRO A 188 28.30 4.34 16.40
CA PRO A 188 29.46 3.50 16.17
C PRO A 188 29.24 2.40 15.12
N HIS A 189 27.99 2.02 14.85
CA HIS A 189 27.65 0.84 14.04
C HIS A 189 27.41 1.17 12.56
N GLY A 190 27.63 0.18 11.70
CA GLY A 190 27.25 0.27 10.29
C GLY A 190 25.76 0.07 10.11
N ILE A 191 25.13 0.91 9.30
CA ILE A 191 23.68 0.93 9.14
C ILE A 191 23.27 0.59 7.72
N ALA A 192 22.38 -0.38 7.58
CA ALA A 192 21.58 -0.61 6.37
C ALA A 192 20.28 0.21 6.52
N MET A 193 20.22 1.36 5.88
CA MET A 193 19.15 2.34 6.08
C MET A 193 17.95 2.05 5.18
N PRO A 194 16.70 2.15 5.68
CA PRO A 194 15.54 2.19 4.81
C PRO A 194 15.60 3.39 3.87
N ALA A 195 15.24 3.22 2.60
CA ALA A 195 15.22 4.31 1.63
C ALA A 195 14.17 5.37 1.99
N LYS A 196 14.38 6.59 1.48
CA LYS A 196 13.42 7.68 1.59
C LYS A 196 12.05 7.27 1.03
N GLY A 197 10.98 7.70 1.68
CA GLY A 197 9.60 7.31 1.33
C GLY A 197 9.07 6.11 2.10
N LEU A 198 9.94 5.28 2.71
CA LEU A 198 9.49 4.29 3.70
C LEU A 198 9.11 5.00 5.01
N GLN A 199 7.97 4.58 5.61
CA GLN A 199 7.43 5.27 6.80
C GLN A 199 8.40 5.27 7.98
N SER A 200 9.11 4.18 8.24
CA SER A 200 10.13 4.12 9.30
C SER A 200 11.26 5.12 9.07
N ARG A 201 11.68 5.34 7.79
CA ARG A 201 12.68 6.35 7.46
C ARG A 201 12.13 7.76 7.71
N ASN A 202 10.91 8.01 7.28
CA ASN A 202 10.29 9.33 7.44
C ASN A 202 10.11 9.67 8.93
N GLU A 203 9.71 8.71 9.77
CA GLU A 203 9.61 8.93 11.23
C GLU A 203 10.98 9.10 11.88
N PHE A 204 11.99 8.36 11.45
CA PHE A 204 13.37 8.56 11.93
C PHE A 204 13.91 9.95 11.57
N ASP A 205 13.75 10.39 10.33
CA ASP A 205 14.19 11.71 9.87
C ASP A 205 13.45 12.85 10.60
N LYS A 206 12.20 12.64 11.01
CA LYS A 206 11.41 13.57 11.81
C LYS A 206 11.89 13.64 13.26
N LEU A 207 12.19 12.50 13.88
CA LEU A 207 12.71 12.44 15.25
C LEU A 207 14.13 12.99 15.34
N TYR A 208 14.94 12.79 14.31
CA TYR A 208 16.36 13.13 14.28
C TYR A 208 16.76 13.81 12.96
N PRO A 209 16.32 15.04 12.68
CA PRO A 209 16.48 15.70 11.38
C PRO A 209 17.93 15.81 10.85
N SER A 210 18.91 15.80 11.73
CA SER A 210 20.34 15.96 11.35
C SER A 210 21.18 14.70 11.60
N ALA A 211 20.58 13.60 12.03
CA ALA A 211 21.31 12.39 12.44
C ALA A 211 21.96 11.66 11.28
N TYR A 212 21.33 11.68 10.11
CA TYR A 212 21.82 10.94 8.93
C TYR A 212 23.29 11.22 8.60
N ASN A 213 23.72 12.49 8.67
CA ASN A 213 25.09 12.90 8.35
C ASN A 213 26.13 12.45 9.39
N GLN A 214 25.70 12.03 10.58
CA GLN A 214 26.55 11.55 11.67
C GLN A 214 26.67 10.02 11.67
N MET A 215 25.80 9.34 10.92
CA MET A 215 25.67 7.90 10.92
C MET A 215 26.57 7.23 9.90
N LYS A 216 26.99 6.00 10.18
CA LYS A 216 27.77 5.17 9.26
C LYS A 216 26.84 4.41 8.30
N VAL A 217 26.10 5.11 7.46
CA VAL A 217 25.22 4.48 6.47
C VAL A 217 26.05 3.73 5.43
N ARG A 218 25.85 2.41 5.31
CA ARG A 218 26.57 1.54 4.38
C ARG A 218 25.78 1.29 3.11
N MET A 219 24.48 1.31 3.19
CA MET A 219 23.55 1.15 2.06
C MET A 219 22.19 1.74 2.38
N GLU A 220 21.42 2.03 1.34
CA GLU A 220 20.00 2.36 1.41
C GLU A 220 19.21 1.39 0.54
N LEU A 221 18.10 0.86 1.07
CA LEU A 221 17.23 -0.09 0.37
C LEU A 221 15.76 0.24 0.63
N ASN A 222 14.94 0.05 -0.40
CA ASN A 222 13.49 0.20 -0.32
C ASN A 222 12.75 -1.13 -0.09
N GLU A 223 13.47 -2.26 -0.01
CA GLU A 223 12.89 -3.59 0.21
C GLU A 223 13.20 -4.07 1.63
N VAL A 224 12.15 -4.12 2.47
CA VAL A 224 12.28 -4.39 3.92
C VAL A 224 12.75 -5.82 4.20
N ASN A 225 12.29 -6.81 3.43
CA ASN A 225 12.70 -8.21 3.67
C ASN A 225 14.20 -8.39 3.42
N VAL A 226 14.71 -7.76 2.35
CA VAL A 226 16.15 -7.77 2.05
C VAL A 226 16.95 -7.07 3.14
N LEU A 227 16.46 -5.94 3.69
CA LEU A 227 17.08 -5.29 4.84
C LEU A 227 17.16 -6.23 6.05
N LEU A 228 16.08 -6.93 6.37
CA LEU A 228 16.04 -7.88 7.49
C LEU A 228 16.99 -9.06 7.26
N ASP A 229 17.11 -9.58 6.05
CA ASP A 229 18.04 -10.67 5.71
C ASP A 229 19.51 -10.22 5.83
N ILE A 230 19.84 -9.00 5.38
CA ILE A 230 21.17 -8.41 5.55
C ILE A 230 21.53 -8.27 7.02
N VAL A 231 20.63 -7.73 7.85
CA VAL A 231 20.84 -7.56 9.29
C VAL A 231 20.99 -8.92 9.97
N ARG A 232 20.20 -9.93 9.57
CA ARG A 232 20.31 -11.29 10.12
C ARG A 232 21.66 -11.93 9.82
N GLY A 233 22.24 -11.68 8.65
CA GLY A 233 23.49 -12.28 8.17
C GLY A 233 24.74 -11.43 8.43
N SER A 234 24.66 -10.30 9.11
CA SER A 234 25.78 -9.37 9.28
C SER A 234 25.80 -8.70 10.66
N SER A 235 26.80 -7.83 10.88
CA SER A 235 26.86 -6.92 12.03
C SER A 235 26.22 -5.56 11.77
N LEU A 236 25.51 -5.39 10.64
CA LEU A 236 24.78 -4.17 10.36
C LEU A 236 23.50 -4.12 11.18
N ILE A 237 23.06 -2.90 11.44
CA ILE A 237 21.76 -2.61 12.07
C ILE A 237 20.84 -1.92 11.06
N THR A 238 19.54 -1.93 11.30
CA THR A 238 18.58 -1.13 10.54
C THR A 238 17.56 -0.45 11.46
N ILE A 239 16.81 0.52 10.92
CA ILE A 239 15.82 1.29 11.67
C ILE A 239 14.47 1.07 11.01
N LEU A 240 13.61 0.31 11.68
CA LEU A 240 12.28 -0.05 11.20
C LEU A 240 11.28 -0.02 12.36
N SER A 241 9.99 -0.11 12.05
CA SER A 241 8.98 -0.39 13.07
C SER A 241 9.18 -1.80 13.64
N GLU A 242 9.01 -2.00 14.93
CA GLU A 242 9.08 -3.34 15.55
C GLU A 242 8.07 -4.34 14.98
N ALA A 243 6.99 -3.84 14.34
CA ALA A 243 5.99 -4.69 13.69
C ALA A 243 6.55 -5.62 12.60
N VAL A 244 7.72 -5.30 12.03
CA VAL A 244 8.33 -6.10 10.96
C VAL A 244 8.90 -7.43 11.43
N ILE A 245 9.20 -7.60 12.73
CA ILE A 245 9.88 -8.79 13.27
C ILE A 245 8.97 -9.77 14.00
N HIS A 246 7.69 -9.76 13.71
CA HIS A 246 6.78 -10.77 14.25
C HIS A 246 7.24 -12.18 13.86
N GLN A 247 7.58 -13.02 14.84
CA GLN A 247 8.07 -14.39 14.68
C GLN A 247 9.35 -14.55 13.83
N THR A 248 10.12 -13.49 13.63
CA THR A 248 11.38 -13.57 12.87
C THR A 248 12.51 -14.11 13.74
N ASN A 249 12.85 -15.37 13.61
CA ASN A 249 13.96 -15.99 14.35
C ASN A 249 15.28 -15.26 14.05
N GLY A 250 16.01 -14.90 15.10
CA GLY A 250 17.37 -14.37 15.01
C GLY A 250 17.51 -12.86 14.94
N LEU A 251 16.40 -12.09 14.96
CA LEU A 251 16.41 -10.63 15.04
C LEU A 251 15.80 -10.14 16.36
N VAL A 252 16.24 -8.96 16.82
CA VAL A 252 15.73 -8.27 17.99
C VAL A 252 15.41 -6.83 17.60
N ALA A 253 14.25 -6.33 18.04
CA ALA A 253 13.88 -4.91 17.94
C ALA A 253 14.10 -4.24 19.28
N ILE A 254 14.75 -3.08 19.25
CA ILE A 254 15.03 -2.28 20.44
C ILE A 254 14.46 -0.89 20.18
N PRO A 255 13.43 -0.46 20.93
CA PRO A 255 12.77 0.82 20.71
C PRO A 255 13.71 1.99 21.04
N PHE A 256 13.57 3.09 20.29
CA PHE A 256 14.24 4.33 20.64
C PHE A 256 13.70 4.91 21.95
N ASP A 257 14.62 5.36 22.82
CA ASP A 257 14.30 6.04 24.08
C ASP A 257 14.03 7.52 23.82
N VAL A 258 12.89 7.80 23.22
CA VAL A 258 12.42 9.18 23.00
C VAL A 258 10.94 9.29 23.35
N PRO A 259 10.50 10.44 23.85
CA PRO A 259 9.07 10.70 24.03
C PRO A 259 8.33 10.56 22.71
N ASP A 260 7.10 10.09 22.78
CA ASP A 260 6.19 9.97 21.61
C ASP A 260 6.72 9.08 20.46
N ASN A 261 7.57 8.10 20.79
CA ASN A 261 7.99 7.07 19.83
C ASN A 261 6.84 6.12 19.52
N ILE A 262 5.77 6.65 18.92
CA ILE A 262 4.56 5.90 18.61
C ILE A 262 4.27 5.96 17.13
N MET A 263 4.20 4.79 16.49
CA MET A 263 3.73 4.61 15.12
C MET A 263 2.36 3.90 15.18
N VAL A 264 1.29 4.61 14.85
CA VAL A 264 -0.08 4.10 14.96
C VAL A 264 -0.45 3.34 13.68
N GLY A 265 -0.62 2.02 13.78
CA GLY A 265 -1.08 1.17 12.69
C GLY A 265 -2.57 1.35 12.44
N CYS A 266 -2.95 1.57 11.18
CA CYS A 266 -4.33 1.90 10.79
C CYS A 266 -4.81 1.12 9.57
N VAL A 267 -6.13 0.97 9.49
CA VAL A 267 -6.87 0.78 8.23
C VAL A 267 -7.34 2.14 7.75
N HIS A 268 -7.04 2.48 6.50
CA HIS A 268 -7.48 3.71 5.85
C HIS A 268 -8.52 3.38 4.79
N THR A 269 -9.62 4.12 4.80
CA THR A 269 -10.74 3.98 3.84
C THR A 269 -11.15 5.34 3.31
N GLU A 270 -11.77 5.41 2.14
CA GLU A 270 -12.36 6.66 1.63
C GLU A 270 -13.61 7.01 2.44
N ARG A 271 -13.70 8.25 2.89
CA ARG A 271 -14.83 8.76 3.67
C ARG A 271 -16.11 8.76 2.85
N GLY A 272 -17.17 8.17 3.39
CA GLY A 272 -18.48 8.14 2.75
C GLY A 272 -18.56 7.24 1.50
N ALA A 273 -17.51 6.53 1.13
CA ALA A 273 -17.58 5.54 0.08
C ALA A 273 -18.35 4.29 0.54
N TYR A 274 -19.01 3.62 -0.41
CA TYR A 274 -19.59 2.31 -0.17
C TYR A 274 -18.48 1.31 0.21
N ARG A 275 -18.65 0.63 1.32
CA ARG A 275 -17.73 -0.41 1.77
C ARG A 275 -18.30 -1.79 1.42
N LYS A 276 -17.58 -2.54 0.59
CA LYS A 276 -17.93 -3.92 0.24
C LYS A 276 -18.00 -4.77 1.49
N LYS A 277 -18.97 -5.68 1.58
CA LYS A 277 -19.05 -6.64 2.70
C LYS A 277 -17.79 -7.50 2.82
N ALA A 278 -17.14 -7.81 1.71
CA ALA A 278 -15.87 -8.51 1.72
C ALA A 278 -14.76 -7.69 2.41
N ALA A 279 -14.75 -6.35 2.25
CA ALA A 279 -13.81 -5.48 2.94
C ALA A 279 -14.12 -5.40 4.45
N GLU A 280 -15.39 -5.27 4.83
CA GLU A 280 -15.81 -5.26 6.24
C GLU A 280 -15.43 -6.56 6.95
N GLU A 281 -15.69 -7.70 6.31
CA GLU A 281 -15.34 -9.00 6.86
C GLU A 281 -13.83 -9.21 6.94
N PHE A 282 -13.08 -8.80 5.92
CA PHE A 282 -11.61 -8.88 5.96
C PHE A 282 -11.04 -8.04 7.11
N ILE A 283 -11.52 -6.80 7.27
CA ILE A 283 -11.08 -5.89 8.34
C ILE A 283 -11.45 -6.46 9.72
N ARG A 284 -12.65 -7.05 9.88
CA ARG A 284 -13.04 -7.71 11.10
C ARG A 284 -12.10 -8.88 11.46
N MET A 285 -11.82 -9.75 10.49
CA MET A 285 -10.89 -10.88 10.69
C MET A 285 -9.48 -10.39 11.01
N LEU A 286 -9.03 -9.31 10.37
CA LEU A 286 -7.74 -8.68 10.65
C LEU A 286 -7.66 -8.18 12.10
N GLN A 287 -8.68 -7.49 12.59
CA GLN A 287 -8.76 -7.00 13.97
C GLN A 287 -8.78 -8.13 15.00
N GLU A 288 -9.35 -9.28 14.64
CA GLU A 288 -9.41 -10.48 15.47
C GLU A 288 -8.18 -11.36 15.38
N SER A 289 -7.25 -11.10 14.43
CA SER A 289 -6.04 -11.89 14.25
C SER A 289 -5.09 -11.79 15.46
N GLU A 290 -4.35 -12.86 15.70
CA GLU A 290 -3.35 -12.91 16.78
C GLU A 290 -2.31 -11.81 16.59
N ALA A 291 -1.87 -11.61 15.36
CA ALA A 291 -0.90 -10.60 15.00
C ALA A 291 -1.29 -9.16 15.37
N VAL A 292 -2.57 -8.80 15.29
CA VAL A 292 -3.08 -7.48 15.71
C VAL A 292 -3.31 -7.44 17.22
N ARG A 293 -3.91 -8.50 17.81
CA ARG A 293 -4.23 -8.57 19.25
C ARG A 293 -2.98 -8.47 20.12
N GLU A 294 -1.91 -9.20 19.80
CA GLU A 294 -0.64 -9.13 20.52
C GLU A 294 -0.05 -7.72 20.55
N ARG A 295 -0.14 -7.00 19.42
CA ARG A 295 0.35 -5.61 19.32
C ARG A 295 -0.53 -4.62 20.07
N ALA A 296 -1.84 -4.77 20.00
CA ALA A 296 -2.78 -3.94 20.74
C ALA A 296 -2.60 -4.13 22.27
N TYR A 297 -2.35 -5.36 22.72
CA TYR A 297 -2.11 -5.67 24.14
C TYR A 297 -0.79 -5.09 24.66
N ASN A 298 0.28 -5.16 23.86
CA ASN A 298 1.58 -4.59 24.21
C ASN A 298 1.57 -3.06 24.28
N GLY A 299 0.67 -2.39 23.55
CA GLY A 299 0.44 -0.95 23.63
C GLY A 299 -0.25 -0.49 24.92
N LEU A 300 -1.06 -1.35 25.55
CA LEU A 300 -1.79 -1.05 26.78
C LEU A 300 -0.95 -1.22 28.07
N ASN A 301 0.19 -1.92 27.98
CA ASN A 301 1.06 -2.24 29.12
C ASN A 301 2.35 -1.36 29.17
N LYS A 302 2.44 -0.33 28.35
CA LYS A 302 3.52 0.67 28.33
C LYS A 302 2.99 2.04 28.74
#